data_815779f16f7034a921b9f20444345999
#
_entry.id   815779f16f7034a921b9f20444345999
#
_cell.length_a   1.000
_cell.length_b   1.000
_cell.length_c   1.000
_cell.angle_alpha   90.00
_cell.angle_beta   90.00
_cell.angle_gamma   90.00
#
_symmetry.space_group_name_H-M   'P 1'
#
loop_
_entity.id
_entity.type
_entity.pdbx_description
1 polymer ?
#
loop_
_entity_poly.entity_id
_entity_poly.type
_entity_poly.pdbx_seq_one_letter_code
_entity_poly.pdbx_strand_id
1 'polypeptide(L)'
;MNDLPSPAVPNKEHPFEVIAFEVVDSTQDTLRENLRTRGKGQDDTAKVVWALHQNKGRGRMGQTWTCDSGQGLLASVHLRPALPLDKAPEWGYRLALAVAQAVEAYRPGVQVLLKWPNDWVNGQGRKLGGLLIESQVQGPRLQEALVGFGLNLLQQTFPEELPWATSLLLEQESWAKQSNGTPPAAPVAADLLNVILKAWSWALVPGLEGLPEDAWLQKCNERLWGFGRFCAFDGPEGRCFLEVQGLVSDGGLLVWNPKRDQSLILRHPEYRLLYSQESVSEENIPV
;
A
#
# COMPACT_ATOMS: atom_id res chain seq x y z
N MET A 1 -2.76 -32.70 8.15
CA MET A 1 -3.54 -31.58 7.58
C MET A 1 -3.88 -30.70 8.75
N ASN A 2 -3.20 -29.57 8.90
CA ASN A 2 -3.58 -28.60 9.93
C ASN A 2 -4.81 -27.88 9.37
N ASP A 3 -5.96 -28.07 10.04
CA ASP A 3 -7.16 -27.30 9.75
C ASP A 3 -6.83 -25.82 9.96
N LEU A 4 -6.69 -25.08 8.85
CA LEU A 4 -6.61 -23.62 8.91
C LEU A 4 -7.95 -23.12 9.49
N PRO A 5 -7.94 -22.23 10.47
CA PRO A 5 -9.18 -21.68 10.99
C PRO A 5 -9.97 -21.01 9.86
N SER A 6 -11.25 -21.32 9.77
CA SER A 6 -12.16 -20.64 8.83
C SER A 6 -12.01 -19.12 8.96
N PRO A 7 -11.90 -18.36 7.87
CA PRO A 7 -11.69 -16.91 7.95
C PRO A 7 -12.88 -16.29 8.70
N ALA A 8 -12.58 -15.71 9.87
CA ALA A 8 -13.59 -14.97 10.62
C ALA A 8 -14.04 -13.75 9.82
N VAL A 9 -15.36 -13.57 9.67
CA VAL A 9 -15.91 -12.34 9.07
C VAL A 9 -15.71 -11.21 10.08
N PRO A 10 -15.04 -10.10 9.68
CA PRO A 10 -14.81 -8.97 10.57
C PRO A 10 -16.10 -8.40 11.17
N ASN A 11 -16.05 -7.93 12.40
CA ASN A 11 -17.17 -7.28 13.06
C ASN A 11 -17.52 -5.96 12.33
N LYS A 12 -18.81 -5.72 11.99
CA LYS A 12 -19.24 -4.62 11.09
C LYS A 12 -19.18 -3.25 11.79
N GLU A 13 -18.00 -2.65 11.85
CA GLU A 13 -17.86 -1.23 12.22
C GLU A 13 -17.77 -0.27 11.00
N HIS A 14 -18.02 -0.77 9.79
CA HIS A 14 -17.89 -0.06 8.51
C HIS A 14 -18.98 -0.47 7.52
N PRO A 15 -19.26 0.34 6.47
CA PRO A 15 -20.34 0.10 5.51
C PRO A 15 -20.03 -0.98 4.46
N PHE A 16 -18.87 -1.64 4.51
CA PHE A 16 -18.44 -2.62 3.52
C PHE A 16 -19.02 -4.00 3.79
N GLU A 17 -19.44 -4.71 2.73
CA GLU A 17 -19.75 -6.14 2.78
C GLU A 17 -18.48 -6.95 2.54
N VAL A 18 -18.04 -7.72 3.54
CA VAL A 18 -16.84 -8.54 3.46
C VAL A 18 -17.19 -9.97 3.12
N ILE A 19 -16.54 -10.50 2.08
CA ILE A 19 -16.63 -11.90 1.63
C ILE A 19 -15.26 -12.52 1.88
N ALA A 20 -15.21 -13.54 2.75
CA ALA A 20 -13.98 -14.20 3.16
C ALA A 20 -13.80 -15.53 2.45
N PHE A 21 -12.55 -15.84 2.07
CA PHE A 21 -12.16 -17.08 1.41
C PHE A 21 -10.92 -17.66 2.10
N GLU A 22 -10.81 -18.98 2.11
CA GLU A 22 -9.57 -19.64 2.51
C GLU A 22 -8.50 -19.47 1.43
N VAL A 23 -8.85 -19.81 0.18
CA VAL A 23 -7.94 -19.75 -0.96
C VAL A 23 -8.66 -19.17 -2.17
N VAL A 24 -7.99 -18.28 -2.88
CA VAL A 24 -8.42 -17.75 -4.19
C VAL A 24 -7.22 -17.69 -5.14
N ASP A 25 -7.45 -17.58 -6.44
CA ASP A 25 -6.36 -17.23 -7.35
C ASP A 25 -5.86 -15.82 -7.10
N SER A 26 -6.77 -14.84 -7.03
CA SER A 26 -6.49 -13.43 -6.69
C SER A 26 -7.74 -12.82 -6.07
N THR A 27 -7.59 -12.10 -4.95
CA THR A 27 -8.71 -11.37 -4.33
C THR A 27 -9.32 -10.36 -5.29
N GLN A 28 -8.52 -9.74 -6.14
CA GLN A 28 -8.97 -8.74 -7.12
C GLN A 28 -9.74 -9.36 -8.27
N ASP A 29 -9.31 -10.53 -8.76
CA ASP A 29 -10.02 -11.25 -9.83
C ASP A 29 -11.30 -11.87 -9.30
N THR A 30 -11.27 -12.42 -8.09
CA THR A 30 -12.47 -12.94 -7.39
C THR A 30 -13.50 -11.82 -7.17
N LEU A 31 -13.05 -10.64 -6.73
CA LEU A 31 -13.93 -9.48 -6.55
C LEU A 31 -14.55 -9.04 -7.89
N ARG A 32 -13.76 -8.98 -8.95
CA ARG A 32 -14.23 -8.62 -10.30
C ARG A 32 -15.31 -9.60 -10.78
N GLU A 33 -15.12 -10.88 -10.58
CA GLU A 33 -16.09 -11.91 -10.97
C GLU A 33 -17.38 -11.79 -10.14
N ASN A 34 -17.28 -11.59 -8.84
CA ASN A 34 -18.44 -11.33 -7.98
C ASN A 34 -19.27 -10.12 -8.45
N LEU A 35 -18.62 -9.07 -8.92
CA LEU A 35 -19.31 -7.88 -9.45
C LEU A 35 -19.99 -8.16 -10.80
N ARG A 36 -19.41 -9.00 -11.67
CA ARG A 36 -19.99 -9.37 -12.97
C ARG A 36 -21.22 -10.25 -12.87
N THR A 37 -21.24 -11.17 -11.90
CA THR A 37 -22.35 -12.11 -11.70
C THR A 37 -23.58 -11.47 -11.06
N ARG A 38 -23.47 -10.25 -10.57
CA ARG A 38 -24.60 -9.51 -9.99
C ARG A 38 -25.47 -8.90 -11.09
N GLY A 39 -26.77 -9.07 -10.94
CA GLY A 39 -27.78 -8.41 -11.80
C GLY A 39 -27.75 -6.88 -11.61
N LYS A 40 -28.02 -6.15 -12.71
CA LYS A 40 -28.24 -4.69 -12.65
C LYS A 40 -29.39 -4.37 -11.68
N GLY A 41 -29.12 -3.56 -10.67
CA GLY A 41 -30.13 -3.10 -9.68
C GLY A 41 -30.02 -3.72 -8.30
N GLN A 42 -29.01 -4.55 -8.03
CA GLN A 42 -28.70 -5.02 -6.68
C GLN A 42 -27.79 -4.04 -5.95
N ASP A 43 -28.00 -3.96 -4.63
CA ASP A 43 -27.33 -3.21 -3.58
C ASP A 43 -25.98 -2.57 -3.94
N ASP A 44 -25.90 -1.25 -3.83
CA ASP A 44 -24.70 -0.42 -4.09
C ASP A 44 -23.62 -0.52 -2.97
N THR A 45 -23.79 -1.41 -2.01
CA THR A 45 -22.84 -1.61 -0.91
C THR A 45 -21.46 -1.97 -1.46
N ALA A 46 -20.44 -1.25 -1.05
CA ALA A 46 -19.07 -1.54 -1.42
C ALA A 46 -18.66 -2.94 -0.93
N LYS A 47 -18.05 -3.72 -1.82
CA LYS A 47 -17.68 -5.11 -1.58
C LYS A 47 -16.20 -5.22 -1.26
N VAL A 48 -15.90 -6.15 -0.37
CA VAL A 48 -14.52 -6.53 -0.01
C VAL A 48 -14.39 -8.03 -0.19
N VAL A 49 -13.38 -8.47 -0.91
CA VAL A 49 -12.90 -9.86 -0.91
C VAL A 49 -11.63 -9.92 -0.10
N TRP A 50 -11.60 -10.79 0.90
CA TRP A 50 -10.45 -11.10 1.72
C TRP A 50 -10.14 -12.59 1.67
N ALA A 51 -8.86 -12.98 1.60
CA ALA A 51 -8.45 -14.38 1.54
C ALA A 51 -7.24 -14.64 2.46
N LEU A 52 -7.16 -15.88 2.97
CA LEU A 52 -5.98 -16.35 3.71
C LEU A 52 -4.81 -16.65 2.78
N HIS A 53 -5.08 -17.08 1.53
CA HIS A 53 -4.07 -17.39 0.53
C HIS A 53 -4.48 -16.99 -0.88
N GLN A 54 -3.49 -16.60 -1.69
CA GLN A 54 -3.63 -16.36 -3.13
C GLN A 54 -2.65 -17.24 -3.93
N ASN A 55 -3.18 -18.07 -4.85
CA ASN A 55 -2.34 -18.87 -5.74
C ASN A 55 -1.63 -18.03 -6.82
N LYS A 56 -2.27 -16.94 -7.25
CA LYS A 56 -1.80 -16.03 -8.32
C LYS A 56 -1.95 -14.57 -7.88
N GLY A 57 -1.41 -14.25 -6.69
CA GLY A 57 -1.43 -12.90 -6.19
C GLY A 57 -0.77 -11.92 -7.16
N ARG A 58 -1.37 -10.73 -7.34
CA ARG A 58 -0.98 -9.75 -8.34
C ARG A 58 -0.37 -8.51 -7.71
N GLY A 59 0.72 -8.05 -8.30
CA GLY A 59 1.34 -6.75 -8.09
C GLY A 59 1.28 -5.89 -9.34
N ARG A 60 1.92 -4.73 -9.30
CA ARG A 60 2.03 -3.84 -10.47
C ARG A 60 2.97 -4.42 -11.52
N MET A 61 2.77 -4.01 -12.79
CA MET A 61 3.65 -4.36 -13.92
C MET A 61 3.87 -5.87 -14.08
N GLY A 62 2.84 -6.68 -13.79
CA GLY A 62 2.93 -8.14 -13.90
C GLY A 62 3.73 -8.82 -12.80
N GLN A 63 4.18 -8.10 -11.79
CA GLN A 63 4.83 -8.70 -10.62
C GLN A 63 3.84 -9.58 -9.85
N THR A 64 4.34 -10.66 -9.27
CA THR A 64 3.55 -11.54 -8.42
C THR A 64 3.64 -11.07 -6.95
N TRP A 65 2.51 -11.12 -6.26
CA TRP A 65 2.47 -11.01 -4.80
C TRP A 65 2.43 -12.41 -4.20
N THR A 66 3.44 -12.75 -3.44
CA THR A 66 3.55 -14.05 -2.75
C THR A 66 3.45 -13.88 -1.25
N CYS A 67 2.71 -14.76 -0.60
CA CYS A 67 2.55 -14.80 0.85
C CYS A 67 2.09 -16.20 1.25
N ASP A 68 2.71 -16.78 2.26
CA ASP A 68 2.28 -18.04 2.81
C ASP A 68 0.87 -17.93 3.41
N SER A 69 0.14 -19.04 3.41
CA SER A 69 -1.25 -19.06 3.87
C SER A 69 -1.38 -18.55 5.30
N GLY A 70 -2.26 -17.57 5.51
CA GLY A 70 -2.52 -16.96 6.82
C GLY A 70 -1.42 -16.02 7.33
N GLN A 71 -0.32 -15.84 6.60
CA GLN A 71 0.81 -15.01 7.05
C GLN A 71 0.65 -13.54 6.67
N GLY A 72 -0.32 -13.19 5.85
CA GLY A 72 -0.55 -11.82 5.38
C GLY A 72 -2.00 -11.38 5.46
N LEU A 73 -2.24 -10.10 5.27
CA LEU A 73 -3.56 -9.54 4.98
C LEU A 73 -3.66 -9.30 3.48
N LEU A 74 -4.53 -10.06 2.81
CA LEU A 74 -4.72 -10.07 1.36
C LEU A 74 -6.17 -9.70 1.06
N ALA A 75 -6.42 -8.48 0.61
CA ALA A 75 -7.78 -8.01 0.38
C ALA A 75 -7.90 -7.12 -0.86
N SER A 76 -9.10 -7.08 -1.41
CA SER A 76 -9.49 -6.17 -2.49
C SER A 76 -10.84 -5.56 -2.22
N VAL A 77 -10.98 -4.27 -2.48
CA VAL A 77 -12.18 -3.48 -2.22
C VAL A 77 -12.67 -2.84 -3.52
N HIS A 78 -13.97 -2.94 -3.79
CA HIS A 78 -14.63 -2.21 -4.87
C HIS A 78 -15.09 -0.86 -4.36
N LEU A 79 -14.67 0.20 -5.03
CA LEU A 79 -15.00 1.58 -4.69
C LEU A 79 -15.52 2.33 -5.91
N ARG A 80 -16.43 3.28 -5.66
CA ARG A 80 -17.01 4.17 -6.70
C ARG A 80 -16.72 5.63 -6.34
N PRO A 81 -15.48 6.10 -6.53
CA PRO A 81 -15.08 7.43 -6.11
C PRO A 81 -15.76 8.54 -6.94
N ALA A 82 -16.17 8.25 -8.19
CA ALA A 82 -16.85 9.16 -9.10
C ALA A 82 -16.18 10.55 -9.19
N LEU A 83 -14.84 10.60 -9.16
CA LEU A 83 -14.04 11.83 -9.14
C LEU A 83 -13.41 12.14 -10.51
N PRO A 84 -12.95 13.39 -10.75
CA PRO A 84 -12.17 13.74 -11.93
C PRO A 84 -10.90 12.90 -12.07
N LEU A 85 -10.52 12.52 -13.29
CA LEU A 85 -9.42 11.59 -13.53
C LEU A 85 -8.06 12.16 -13.08
N ASP A 86 -7.88 13.47 -13.16
CA ASP A 86 -6.69 14.18 -12.69
C ASP A 86 -6.52 14.12 -11.16
N LYS A 87 -7.59 13.84 -10.42
CA LYS A 87 -7.58 13.61 -8.97
C LYS A 87 -7.33 12.13 -8.56
N ALA A 88 -7.26 11.22 -9.53
CA ALA A 88 -7.05 9.80 -9.22
C ALA A 88 -5.73 9.49 -8.50
N PRO A 89 -4.58 10.12 -8.84
CA PRO A 89 -3.34 9.91 -8.08
C PRO A 89 -3.44 10.38 -6.63
N GLU A 90 -4.02 11.56 -6.41
CA GLU A 90 -4.28 12.09 -5.07
C GLU A 90 -5.10 11.11 -4.24
N TRP A 91 -6.20 10.61 -4.81
CA TRP A 91 -7.07 9.65 -4.15
C TRP A 91 -6.34 8.37 -3.79
N GLY A 92 -5.46 7.85 -4.68
CA GLY A 92 -4.61 6.70 -4.40
C GLY A 92 -3.68 6.92 -3.20
N TYR A 93 -3.07 8.10 -3.10
CA TYR A 93 -2.21 8.44 -1.95
C TYR A 93 -3.00 8.61 -0.66
N ARG A 94 -4.21 9.14 -0.70
CA ARG A 94 -5.10 9.21 0.47
C ARG A 94 -5.42 7.82 1.01
N LEU A 95 -5.71 6.86 0.13
CA LEU A 95 -5.93 5.46 0.51
C LEU A 95 -4.68 4.84 1.15
N ALA A 96 -3.51 5.07 0.53
CA ALA A 96 -2.25 4.56 1.06
C ALA A 96 -1.91 5.18 2.43
N LEU A 97 -2.13 6.48 2.61
CA LEU A 97 -1.92 7.18 3.87
C LEU A 97 -2.86 6.65 4.97
N ALA A 98 -4.13 6.44 4.65
CA ALA A 98 -5.10 5.89 5.60
C ALA A 98 -4.72 4.48 6.09
N VAL A 99 -4.17 3.62 5.20
CA VAL A 99 -3.65 2.30 5.62
C VAL A 99 -2.44 2.46 6.53
N ALA A 100 -1.49 3.34 6.20
CA ALA A 100 -0.32 3.58 7.04
C ALA A 100 -0.73 4.02 8.46
N GLN A 101 -1.64 4.98 8.56
CA GLN A 101 -2.18 5.46 9.84
C GLN A 101 -2.96 4.37 10.60
N ALA A 102 -3.75 3.56 9.89
CA ALA A 102 -4.49 2.44 10.47
C ALA A 102 -3.56 1.37 11.06
N VAL A 103 -2.47 1.04 10.35
CA VAL A 103 -1.46 0.08 10.83
C VAL A 103 -0.76 0.62 12.07
N GLU A 104 -0.34 1.88 12.09
CA GLU A 104 0.32 2.51 13.24
C GLU A 104 -0.60 2.62 14.46
N ALA A 105 -1.89 2.94 14.25
CA ALA A 105 -2.89 2.95 15.30
C ALA A 105 -3.15 1.55 15.88
N TYR A 106 -3.18 0.54 15.00
CA TYR A 106 -3.36 -0.86 15.39
C TYR A 106 -2.12 -1.43 16.08
N ARG A 107 -0.92 -0.95 15.72
CA ARG A 107 0.37 -1.39 16.25
C ARG A 107 1.27 -0.21 16.62
N PRO A 108 1.05 0.41 17.78
CA PRO A 108 1.92 1.48 18.28
C PRO A 108 3.38 1.02 18.34
N GLY A 109 4.29 1.89 17.87
CA GLY A 109 5.71 1.59 17.77
C GLY A 109 6.17 1.07 16.41
N VAL A 110 5.27 0.62 15.54
CA VAL A 110 5.57 0.34 14.14
C VAL A 110 5.47 1.62 13.33
N GLN A 111 6.50 1.98 12.60
CA GLN A 111 6.49 3.11 11.67
C GLN A 111 6.17 2.62 10.26
N VAL A 112 5.22 3.27 9.59
CA VAL A 112 4.84 2.97 8.21
C VAL A 112 5.02 4.21 7.34
N LEU A 113 5.94 4.13 6.40
CA LEU A 113 6.24 5.17 5.43
C LEU A 113 5.70 4.79 4.05
N LEU A 114 5.42 5.80 3.24
CA LEU A 114 4.98 5.65 1.86
C LEU A 114 6.21 5.63 0.94
N LYS A 115 6.42 4.55 0.22
CA LYS A 115 7.45 4.46 -0.82
C LYS A 115 6.79 4.58 -2.18
N TRP A 116 7.17 5.61 -2.93
CA TRP A 116 6.68 5.82 -4.29
C TRP A 116 6.95 4.59 -5.18
N PRO A 117 5.98 4.16 -6.02
CA PRO A 117 4.68 4.81 -6.22
C PRO A 117 3.53 4.26 -5.35
N ASN A 118 3.65 3.10 -4.68
CA ASN A 118 2.49 2.38 -4.13
C ASN A 118 2.81 1.41 -2.98
N ASP A 119 3.99 1.48 -2.41
CA ASP A 119 4.41 0.55 -1.36
C ASP A 119 4.39 1.19 0.03
N TRP A 120 4.19 0.35 1.04
CA TRP A 120 4.45 0.67 2.45
C TRP A 120 5.76 0.05 2.87
N VAL A 121 6.59 0.86 3.53
CA VAL A 121 7.89 0.44 4.05
C VAL A 121 8.05 0.87 5.50
N ASN A 122 8.96 0.22 6.22
CA ASN A 122 9.40 0.68 7.55
C ASN A 122 10.38 1.85 7.44
N GLY A 123 10.86 2.39 8.57
CA GLY A 123 11.84 3.48 8.61
C GLY A 123 13.17 3.17 7.92
N GLN A 124 13.51 1.90 7.78
CA GLN A 124 14.70 1.41 7.09
C GLN A 124 14.47 1.15 5.59
N GLY A 125 13.27 1.42 5.05
CA GLY A 125 12.91 1.18 3.66
C GLY A 125 12.66 -0.29 3.31
N ARG A 126 12.38 -1.16 4.30
CA ARG A 126 11.99 -2.54 4.05
C ARG A 126 10.49 -2.65 3.82
N LYS A 127 10.08 -3.43 2.82
CA LYS A 127 8.69 -3.51 2.36
C LYS A 127 7.79 -4.27 3.35
N LEU A 128 6.78 -3.57 3.84
CA LEU A 128 5.67 -4.12 4.63
C LEU A 128 4.49 -4.56 3.76
N GLY A 129 4.29 -3.90 2.62
CA GLY A 129 3.14 -4.16 1.78
C GLY A 129 3.06 -3.27 0.55
N GLY A 130 1.93 -3.36 -0.16
CA GLY A 130 1.68 -2.53 -1.33
C GLY A 130 0.21 -2.45 -1.73
N LEU A 131 -0.10 -1.43 -2.51
CA LEU A 131 -1.43 -1.11 -3.03
C LEU A 131 -1.45 -1.32 -4.54
N LEU A 132 -2.51 -1.95 -5.05
CA LEU A 132 -2.77 -2.13 -6.49
C LEU A 132 -4.14 -1.58 -6.84
N ILE A 133 -4.19 -0.46 -7.57
CA ILE A 133 -5.44 0.15 -8.03
C ILE A 133 -5.62 -0.16 -9.51
N GLU A 134 -6.74 -0.79 -9.84
CA GLU A 134 -7.23 -0.95 -11.21
C GLU A 134 -8.47 -0.08 -11.39
N SER A 135 -8.39 0.84 -12.33
CA SER A 135 -9.39 1.89 -12.53
C SER A 135 -10.27 1.61 -13.73
N GLN A 136 -11.57 1.85 -13.61
CA GLN A 136 -12.48 1.94 -14.72
C GLN A 136 -12.86 3.40 -14.95
N VAL A 137 -12.45 3.91 -16.11
CA VAL A 137 -12.62 5.30 -16.50
C VAL A 137 -13.78 5.44 -17.49
N GLN A 138 -14.61 6.45 -17.30
CA GLN A 138 -15.67 6.82 -18.23
C GLN A 138 -15.58 8.32 -18.53
N GLY A 139 -15.17 8.66 -19.76
CA GLY A 139 -14.88 10.04 -20.11
C GLY A 139 -13.76 10.62 -19.21
N PRO A 140 -13.94 11.83 -18.65
CA PRO A 140 -12.95 12.47 -17.82
C PRO A 140 -13.02 12.07 -16.34
N ARG A 141 -13.73 10.99 -15.99
CA ARG A 141 -13.98 10.58 -14.60
C ARG A 141 -13.54 9.16 -14.30
N LEU A 142 -12.96 8.98 -13.12
CA LEU A 142 -12.77 7.68 -12.48
C LEU A 142 -14.13 7.27 -11.86
N GLN A 143 -14.79 6.28 -12.46
CA GLN A 143 -16.11 5.82 -12.01
C GLN A 143 -16.00 4.72 -10.95
N GLU A 144 -15.21 3.72 -11.25
CA GLU A 144 -15.03 2.56 -10.38
C GLU A 144 -13.55 2.23 -10.24
N ALA A 145 -13.18 1.68 -9.11
CA ALA A 145 -11.84 1.16 -8.86
C ALA A 145 -11.91 -0.15 -8.07
N LEU A 146 -11.07 -1.10 -8.45
CA LEU A 146 -10.72 -2.25 -7.63
C LEU A 146 -9.39 -1.94 -6.95
N VAL A 147 -9.43 -1.85 -5.63
CA VAL A 147 -8.27 -1.49 -4.81
C VAL A 147 -7.81 -2.72 -4.05
N GLY A 148 -6.78 -3.40 -4.58
CA GLY A 148 -6.11 -4.51 -3.93
C GLY A 148 -5.01 -4.03 -3.00
N PHE A 149 -4.85 -4.67 -1.86
CA PHE A 149 -3.71 -4.46 -0.99
C PHE A 149 -3.24 -5.75 -0.34
N GLY A 150 -1.92 -5.85 -0.18
CA GLY A 150 -1.25 -6.90 0.53
C GLY A 150 -0.35 -6.34 1.62
N LEU A 151 -0.45 -6.87 2.84
CA LEU A 151 0.42 -6.56 3.95
C LEU A 151 1.04 -7.83 4.51
N ASN A 152 2.34 -7.83 4.71
CA ASN A 152 3.07 -8.90 5.40
C ASN A 152 2.79 -8.77 6.91
N LEU A 153 2.15 -9.77 7.51
CA LEU A 153 1.78 -9.72 8.91
C LEU A 153 2.68 -10.56 9.81
N LEU A 154 2.75 -11.87 9.54
CA LEU A 154 3.33 -12.87 10.44
C LEU A 154 4.61 -13.51 9.89
N GLN A 155 4.98 -13.24 8.65
CA GLN A 155 6.18 -13.82 8.05
C GLN A 155 7.42 -13.47 8.87
N GLN A 156 8.18 -14.47 9.26
CA GLN A 156 9.46 -14.32 9.96
C GLN A 156 10.64 -14.45 9.01
N THR A 157 10.45 -15.08 7.87
CA THR A 157 11.44 -15.27 6.83
C THR A 157 10.87 -14.89 5.48
N PHE A 158 11.73 -14.42 4.58
CA PHE A 158 11.40 -14.09 3.21
C PHE A 158 12.36 -14.79 2.24
N PRO A 159 11.94 -15.07 1.00
CA PRO A 159 12.84 -15.59 -0.03
C PRO A 159 14.08 -14.71 -0.21
N GLU A 160 15.19 -15.33 -0.63
CA GLU A 160 16.46 -14.60 -0.87
C GLU A 160 16.33 -13.50 -1.92
N GLU A 161 15.37 -13.62 -2.85
CA GLU A 161 15.06 -12.63 -3.87
C GLU A 161 14.32 -11.41 -3.32
N LEU A 162 13.84 -11.46 -2.07
CA LEU A 162 13.11 -10.39 -1.39
C LEU A 162 13.83 -9.92 -0.11
N PRO A 163 15.13 -9.63 -0.14
CA PRO A 163 15.90 -9.28 1.06
C PRO A 163 15.42 -7.96 1.71
N TRP A 164 14.70 -7.16 0.95
CA TRP A 164 14.10 -5.90 1.39
C TRP A 164 12.71 -6.05 2.01
N ALA A 165 12.16 -7.26 2.13
CA ALA A 165 10.85 -7.45 2.74
C ALA A 165 10.94 -7.52 4.27
N THR A 166 9.85 -7.12 4.93
CA THR A 166 9.64 -7.25 6.38
C THR A 166 8.15 -7.50 6.66
N SER A 167 7.82 -7.79 7.92
CA SER A 167 6.44 -8.00 8.36
C SER A 167 6.13 -7.18 9.60
N LEU A 168 4.85 -6.99 9.91
CA LEU A 168 4.42 -6.30 11.13
C LEU A 168 4.94 -7.01 12.38
N LEU A 169 4.99 -8.34 12.39
CA LEU A 169 5.53 -9.11 13.52
C LEU A 169 7.01 -8.79 13.77
N LEU A 170 7.83 -8.80 12.72
CA LEU A 170 9.26 -8.48 12.81
C LEU A 170 9.50 -7.04 13.28
N GLU A 171 8.71 -6.09 12.79
CA GLU A 171 8.81 -4.68 13.23
C GLU A 171 8.44 -4.52 14.71
N GLN A 172 7.39 -5.21 15.18
CA GLN A 172 6.99 -5.20 16.58
C GLN A 172 8.05 -5.81 17.50
N GLU A 173 8.64 -6.92 17.11
CA GLU A 173 9.73 -7.55 17.86
C GLU A 173 10.98 -6.66 17.92
N SER A 174 11.30 -5.99 16.80
CA SER A 174 12.40 -5.04 16.74
C SER A 174 12.16 -3.84 17.67
N TRP A 175 10.98 -3.26 17.62
CA TRP A 175 10.58 -2.16 18.51
C TRP A 175 10.62 -2.56 19.99
N ALA A 176 10.08 -3.74 20.33
CA ALA A 176 10.07 -4.23 21.70
C ALA A 176 11.49 -4.43 22.25
N LYS A 177 12.41 -4.97 21.44
CA LYS A 177 13.83 -5.11 21.81
C LYS A 177 14.50 -3.76 22.07
N GLN A 178 14.21 -2.74 21.24
CA GLN A 178 14.80 -1.40 21.39
C GLN A 178 14.24 -0.63 22.60
N SER A 179 12.95 -0.85 22.92
CA SER A 179 12.27 -0.17 24.03
C SER A 179 12.36 -0.92 25.37
N ASN A 180 13.06 -2.05 25.43
CA ASN A 180 13.08 -2.98 26.58
C ASN A 180 11.67 -3.41 27.01
N GLY A 181 10.72 -3.45 26.05
CA GLY A 181 9.33 -3.79 26.27
C GLY A 181 9.03 -5.26 25.92
N THR A 182 7.83 -5.69 26.28
CA THR A 182 7.29 -6.98 25.83
C THR A 182 6.62 -6.78 24.48
N PRO A 183 6.88 -7.62 23.46
CA PRO A 183 6.17 -7.55 22.21
C PRO A 183 4.65 -7.71 22.45
N PRO A 184 3.79 -6.91 21.81
CA PRO A 184 2.36 -7.13 21.86
C PRO A 184 2.01 -8.48 21.20
N ALA A 185 0.78 -8.95 21.43
CA ALA A 185 0.28 -10.17 20.78
C ALA A 185 0.41 -10.06 19.25
N ALA A 186 0.60 -11.20 18.58
CA ALA A 186 0.73 -11.25 17.12
C ALA A 186 -0.45 -10.53 16.42
N PRO A 187 -0.22 -9.84 15.28
CA PRO A 187 -1.29 -9.18 14.56
C PRO A 187 -2.31 -10.18 14.00
N VAL A 188 -3.59 -9.83 14.10
CA VAL A 188 -4.71 -10.61 13.56
C VAL A 188 -5.21 -9.93 12.28
N ALA A 189 -5.23 -10.66 11.17
CA ALA A 189 -5.58 -10.11 9.85
C ALA A 189 -6.99 -9.53 9.81
N ALA A 190 -7.96 -10.19 10.44
CA ALA A 190 -9.36 -9.74 10.48
C ALA A 190 -9.51 -8.42 11.25
N ASP A 191 -8.81 -8.26 12.37
CA ASP A 191 -8.87 -7.03 13.17
C ASP A 191 -8.24 -5.86 12.42
N LEU A 192 -7.07 -6.09 11.80
CA LEU A 192 -6.41 -5.06 11.01
C LEU A 192 -7.24 -4.69 9.77
N LEU A 193 -7.87 -5.67 9.11
CA LEU A 193 -8.79 -5.39 8.00
C LEU A 193 -9.92 -4.44 8.45
N ASN A 194 -10.54 -4.70 9.60
CA ASN A 194 -11.58 -3.82 10.14
C ASN A 194 -11.08 -2.40 10.38
N VAL A 195 -9.90 -2.25 10.98
CA VAL A 195 -9.32 -0.92 11.24
C VAL A 195 -9.05 -0.18 9.93
N ILE A 196 -8.53 -0.87 8.90
CA ILE A 196 -8.29 -0.28 7.58
C ILE A 196 -9.59 0.11 6.90
N LEU A 197 -10.60 -0.77 6.88
CA LEU A 197 -11.89 -0.47 6.25
C LEU A 197 -12.62 0.69 6.96
N LYS A 198 -12.51 0.77 8.28
CA LYS A 198 -13.00 1.92 9.04
C LYS A 198 -12.27 3.21 8.66
N ALA A 199 -10.93 3.19 8.58
CA ALA A 199 -10.15 4.34 8.12
C ALA A 199 -10.53 4.76 6.69
N TRP A 200 -10.73 3.79 5.78
CA TRP A 200 -11.18 4.08 4.42
C TRP A 200 -12.61 4.61 4.36
N SER A 201 -13.53 4.15 5.21
CA SER A 201 -14.88 4.71 5.26
C SER A 201 -14.88 6.21 5.58
N TRP A 202 -13.95 6.66 6.44
CA TRP A 202 -13.74 8.09 6.73
C TRP A 202 -13.01 8.81 5.60
N ALA A 203 -11.97 8.21 5.02
CA ALA A 203 -11.17 8.81 3.96
C ALA A 203 -11.93 8.95 2.62
N LEU A 204 -12.99 8.16 2.43
CA LEU A 204 -13.81 8.11 1.20
C LEU A 204 -15.12 8.88 1.31
N VAL A 205 -15.50 9.34 2.50
CA VAL A 205 -16.70 10.18 2.66
C VAL A 205 -16.47 11.51 1.92
N PRO A 206 -17.36 11.90 0.97
CA PRO A 206 -17.39 13.24 0.44
C PRO A 206 -17.58 14.20 1.61
N GLY A 207 -16.65 15.15 1.80
CA GLY A 207 -16.69 16.06 2.96
C GLY A 207 -15.43 16.04 3.82
N LEU A 208 -14.45 15.16 3.59
CA LEU A 208 -13.06 15.46 3.90
C LEU A 208 -12.48 16.53 2.95
N GLU A 209 -13.34 17.14 2.16
CA GLU A 209 -13.18 18.41 1.49
C GLU A 209 -12.79 19.57 2.44
N GLY A 210 -12.82 19.35 3.75
CA GLY A 210 -12.40 20.31 4.76
C GLY A 210 -10.87 20.40 4.97
N LEU A 211 -10.07 19.50 4.42
CA LEU A 211 -8.63 19.70 4.35
C LEU A 211 -8.30 20.48 3.07
N PRO A 212 -7.56 21.60 3.16
CA PRO A 212 -7.04 22.28 1.99
C PRO A 212 -6.39 21.27 1.03
N GLU A 213 -6.49 21.53 -0.28
CA GLU A 213 -5.98 20.61 -1.32
C GLU A 213 -4.51 20.23 -1.08
N ASP A 214 -3.74 21.11 -0.47
CA ASP A 214 -2.33 20.90 -0.13
C ASP A 214 -2.09 20.09 1.14
N ALA A 215 -3.06 19.99 2.04
CA ALA A 215 -2.83 19.38 3.36
C ALA A 215 -2.63 17.84 3.28
N TRP A 216 -3.27 17.16 2.33
CA TRP A 216 -3.08 15.73 2.15
C TRP A 216 -1.70 15.44 1.55
N LEU A 217 -1.26 16.26 0.56
CA LEU A 217 0.06 16.12 -0.08
C LEU A 217 1.17 16.33 0.93
N GLN A 218 1.02 17.37 1.79
CA GLN A 218 1.93 17.60 2.91
C GLN A 218 2.02 16.37 3.83
N LYS A 219 0.89 15.81 4.25
CA LYS A 219 0.86 14.60 5.10
C LYS A 219 1.50 13.38 4.45
N CYS A 220 1.33 13.22 3.14
CA CYS A 220 2.00 12.15 2.39
C CYS A 220 3.52 12.40 2.33
N ASN A 221 3.94 13.64 2.11
CA ASN A 221 5.37 14.01 2.08
C ASN A 221 6.05 13.86 3.44
N GLU A 222 5.37 14.16 4.55
CA GLU A 222 5.85 13.90 5.91
C GLU A 222 6.12 12.42 6.18
N ARG A 223 5.48 11.53 5.39
CA ARG A 223 5.65 10.07 5.48
C ARG A 223 6.35 9.47 4.27
N LEU A 224 6.85 10.31 3.36
CA LEU A 224 7.51 9.82 2.15
C LEU A 224 8.88 9.25 2.50
N TRP A 225 9.06 7.95 2.23
CA TRP A 225 10.36 7.32 2.39
C TRP A 225 11.36 7.91 1.41
N GLY A 226 12.52 8.26 1.90
CA GLY A 226 13.58 8.87 1.11
C GLY A 226 13.51 10.41 1.05
N PHE A 227 12.47 11.06 1.57
CA PHE A 227 12.36 12.52 1.56
C PHE A 227 13.63 13.19 2.13
N GLY A 228 14.19 14.16 1.38
CA GLY A 228 15.44 14.88 1.72
C GLY A 228 16.69 14.02 1.65
N ARG A 229 16.66 12.84 1.01
CA ARG A 229 17.80 11.93 0.89
C ARG A 229 18.05 11.52 -0.56
N PHE A 230 19.32 11.23 -0.87
CA PHE A 230 19.66 10.58 -2.12
C PHE A 230 19.25 9.12 -2.09
N CYS A 231 18.48 8.73 -3.09
CA CYS A 231 18.00 7.36 -3.27
C CYS A 231 18.41 6.83 -4.64
N ALA A 232 18.56 5.52 -4.74
CA ALA A 232 18.86 4.84 -5.99
C ALA A 232 17.58 4.63 -6.81
N PHE A 233 17.67 4.90 -8.10
CA PHE A 233 16.62 4.68 -9.08
C PHE A 233 17.14 3.88 -10.27
N ASP A 234 16.34 2.94 -10.77
CA ASP A 234 16.52 2.43 -12.12
C ASP A 234 15.66 3.30 -13.06
N GLY A 235 16.29 3.88 -14.07
CA GLY A 235 15.68 4.76 -15.06
C GLY A 235 16.06 4.36 -16.50
N PRO A 236 15.60 5.11 -17.52
CA PRO A 236 15.83 4.78 -18.92
C PRO A 236 17.31 4.70 -19.31
N GLU A 237 18.16 5.49 -18.66
CA GLU A 237 19.61 5.54 -18.90
C GLU A 237 20.40 4.62 -17.93
N GLY A 238 19.71 3.76 -17.17
CA GLY A 238 20.31 2.89 -16.15
C GLY A 238 20.14 3.44 -14.73
N ARG A 239 21.00 2.92 -13.81
CA ARG A 239 20.92 3.30 -12.39
C ARG A 239 21.42 4.72 -12.17
N CYS A 240 20.66 5.51 -11.41
CA CYS A 240 21.01 6.85 -11.02
C CYS A 240 20.67 7.12 -9.55
N PHE A 241 21.29 8.17 -8.97
CA PHE A 241 21.05 8.61 -7.60
C PHE A 241 20.50 10.03 -7.63
N LEU A 242 19.30 10.19 -7.06
CA LEU A 242 18.56 11.44 -7.08
C LEU A 242 18.05 11.74 -5.66
N GLU A 243 18.07 13.01 -5.28
CA GLU A 243 17.52 13.45 -4.01
C GLU A 243 15.99 13.54 -4.12
N VAL A 244 15.28 12.85 -3.23
CA VAL A 244 13.81 12.86 -3.18
C VAL A 244 13.32 14.15 -2.53
N GLN A 245 12.60 14.98 -3.26
CA GLN A 245 12.09 16.28 -2.81
C GLN A 245 10.60 16.26 -2.48
N GLY A 246 9.83 15.26 -2.95
CA GLY A 246 8.43 15.12 -2.59
C GLY A 246 7.56 14.50 -3.67
N LEU A 247 6.32 14.24 -3.31
CA LEU A 247 5.24 13.88 -4.23
C LEU A 247 4.65 15.15 -4.83
N VAL A 248 4.18 15.07 -6.07
CA VAL A 248 3.38 16.11 -6.71
C VAL A 248 1.94 15.63 -6.93
N SER A 249 1.01 16.57 -7.08
CA SER A 249 -0.44 16.30 -7.09
C SER A 249 -0.90 15.33 -8.18
N ASP A 250 -0.17 15.26 -9.30
CA ASP A 250 -0.45 14.36 -10.42
C ASP A 250 0.14 12.95 -10.27
N GLY A 251 0.71 12.62 -9.09
CA GLY A 251 1.26 11.31 -8.78
C GLY A 251 2.73 11.12 -9.12
N GLY A 252 3.40 12.14 -9.66
CA GLY A 252 4.84 12.13 -9.91
C GLY A 252 5.65 12.25 -8.62
N LEU A 253 6.95 11.95 -8.73
CA LEU A 253 7.92 12.14 -7.68
C LEU A 253 8.89 13.27 -8.10
N LEU A 254 8.90 14.36 -7.35
CA LEU A 254 9.86 15.45 -7.51
C LEU A 254 11.20 15.01 -6.94
N VAL A 255 12.26 15.15 -7.73
CA VAL A 255 13.62 14.81 -7.34
C VAL A 255 14.60 15.86 -7.82
N TRP A 256 15.73 15.98 -7.15
CA TRP A 256 16.88 16.76 -7.58
C TRP A 256 17.93 15.85 -8.22
N ASN A 257 18.43 16.25 -9.41
CA ASN A 257 19.50 15.55 -10.11
C ASN A 257 20.81 16.37 -9.99
N PRO A 258 21.77 15.94 -9.16
CA PRO A 258 23.01 16.70 -8.94
C PRO A 258 23.89 16.78 -10.20
N LYS A 259 23.83 15.77 -11.08
CA LYS A 259 24.63 15.76 -12.32
C LYS A 259 24.14 16.77 -13.36
N ARG A 260 22.86 17.12 -13.32
CA ARG A 260 22.23 18.05 -14.27
C ARG A 260 21.91 19.40 -13.63
N ASP A 261 22.15 19.53 -12.31
CA ASP A 261 21.82 20.72 -11.50
C ASP A 261 20.37 21.19 -11.67
N GLN A 262 19.41 20.25 -11.64
CA GLN A 262 18.00 20.55 -11.88
C GLN A 262 17.04 19.60 -11.15
N SER A 263 15.85 20.10 -10.83
CA SER A 263 14.74 19.27 -10.36
C SER A 263 14.01 18.61 -11.55
N LEU A 264 13.57 17.39 -11.35
CA LEU A 264 12.83 16.58 -12.31
C LEU A 264 11.59 16.00 -11.64
N ILE A 265 10.52 15.82 -12.42
CA ILE A 265 9.37 15.05 -11.98
C ILE A 265 9.42 13.67 -12.64
N LEU A 266 9.66 12.65 -11.83
CA LEU A 266 9.72 11.27 -12.29
C LEU A 266 8.32 10.69 -12.43
N ARG A 267 8.13 9.84 -13.45
CA ARG A 267 6.90 9.11 -13.71
C ARG A 267 7.15 7.60 -13.65
N HIS A 268 6.26 6.88 -13.01
CA HIS A 268 6.23 5.43 -13.10
C HIS A 268 5.46 5.02 -14.37
N PRO A 269 5.90 4.01 -15.16
CA PRO A 269 6.99 3.06 -14.87
C PRO A 269 8.38 3.44 -15.38
N GLU A 270 8.59 4.63 -15.96
CA GLU A 270 9.88 5.02 -16.53
C GLU A 270 11.02 4.96 -15.49
N TYR A 271 10.71 5.32 -14.24
CA TYR A 271 11.64 5.24 -13.13
C TYR A 271 11.09 4.32 -12.03
N ARG A 272 11.99 3.56 -11.41
CA ARG A 272 11.70 2.71 -10.25
C ARG A 272 12.61 3.10 -9.09
N LEU A 273 12.03 3.60 -8.00
CA LEU A 273 12.72 3.83 -6.74
C LEU A 273 13.08 2.49 -6.10
N LEU A 274 14.35 2.24 -5.85
CA LEU A 274 14.86 1.00 -5.29
C LEU A 274 14.66 0.94 -3.76
N TYR A 275 14.78 -0.26 -3.16
CA TYR A 275 14.70 -0.42 -1.71
C TYR A 275 16.07 -0.15 -1.05
N SER A 276 16.06 0.10 0.25
CA SER A 276 17.20 0.69 1.00
C SER A 276 18.50 -0.07 1.03
N GLN A 277 18.53 -1.36 0.75
CA GLN A 277 19.79 -2.11 0.72
C GLN A 277 20.72 -1.72 -0.42
N GLU A 278 20.27 -0.87 -1.31
CA GLU A 278 21.02 -0.32 -2.44
C GLU A 278 21.31 1.19 -2.27
N SER A 279 20.90 1.81 -1.15
CA SER A 279 21.22 3.21 -0.87
C SER A 279 22.70 3.33 -0.50
N VAL A 280 23.43 4.01 -1.35
CA VAL A 280 24.84 4.37 -1.16
C VAL A 280 24.92 5.44 -0.06
N SER A 281 25.87 5.33 0.86
CA SER A 281 26.25 6.43 1.74
C SER A 281 26.63 7.66 0.88
N GLU A 282 26.43 8.87 1.40
CA GLU A 282 26.75 10.14 0.71
C GLU A 282 28.20 10.16 0.14
N GLU A 283 29.11 9.38 0.71
CA GLU A 283 30.51 9.22 0.25
C GLU A 283 30.66 8.56 -1.13
N ASN A 284 29.64 7.90 -1.65
CA ASN A 284 29.65 7.21 -2.95
C ASN A 284 28.72 7.83 -4.01
N ILE A 285 28.25 9.06 -3.80
CA ILE A 285 27.53 9.79 -4.84
C ILE A 285 28.56 10.14 -5.91
N PRO A 286 28.47 9.60 -7.13
CA PRO A 286 29.38 10.01 -8.21
C PRO A 286 29.14 11.49 -8.49
N VAL A 287 30.13 12.33 -8.20
CA VAL A 287 30.17 13.75 -8.55
C VAL A 287 30.26 13.91 -10.06
#